data_b184b617728ba8077e46b64403e6ce8a
#
_entry.id   b184b617728ba8077e46b64403e6ce8a
#
_cell.length_a   1.000
_cell.length_b   1.000
_cell.length_c   1.000
_cell.angle_alpha   90.00
_cell.angle_beta   90.00
_cell.angle_gamma   90.00
#
_symmetry.space_group_name_H-M   'P 1'
#
loop_
_entity.id
_entity.type
_entity.pdbx_description
1 polymer ?
#
loop_
_entity_poly.entity_id
_entity_poly.type
_entity_poly.pdbx_seq_one_letter_code
_entity_poly.pdbx_strand_id
1 'polypeptide(L)'
;MTLSMKRVTGSWCSNFLYKGMSDVTLEKLVSLCKRRGFIYPGSELYGGLAGTFDYGPLGVALKNNLKQMWWKQYVDDRDDMFGLDSAILMNSSVWEASGHTDVFNDPIVDDTTTGARYRADHLLEDNGIENAEALSLQQMTDLIKEKGIKSPEGNPLSDVRTFNMMFATRVGARDSDDATTYLRPETAQGMFVNFKNVVDSFYPDLPFGLAQAGRNFRNEISPREFIFRTREFEIMELEYFVREEDWEKYFEMWRNEFFIWAENIGLDAKKIHELDVPSEELAHYSKRTIDFEYEFSFGTKEIGAVAYRTDFDLRNHSKHSGVDLSYMDKHTNERFIPHVIEPTFGLDRNLFAVLAESYREESLEESNEKRVYLSFKKEVAPVRVAVFPLLKNKPALVEKAREVFSSLKKQYGRVVFDDNGNIGKRYRRQDEIGTPHCVTIDFDTLDDNTVTVRDRDTGKQDRVALKELTQALS
;
A
#
# COMPACT_ATOMS: atom_id res chain seq x y z
N MET A 1 -12.51 62.67 -3.00
CA MET A 1 -12.36 62.25 -4.40
C MET A 1 -12.36 60.74 -4.44
N THR A 2 -13.52 60.19 -4.71
CA THR A 2 -13.85 58.79 -4.74
C THR A 2 -13.61 58.21 -6.14
N LEU A 3 -12.79 57.22 -6.28
CA LEU A 3 -12.63 56.47 -7.54
C LEU A 3 -13.16 55.07 -7.40
N SER A 4 -14.23 54.87 -8.10
CA SER A 4 -14.99 53.63 -8.31
C SER A 4 -14.16 52.60 -9.09
N MET A 5 -14.00 51.39 -8.55
CA MET A 5 -13.56 50.21 -9.31
C MET A 5 -14.76 49.46 -9.86
N LYS A 6 -14.92 49.51 -11.17
CA LYS A 6 -15.88 48.71 -11.92
C LYS A 6 -15.48 47.23 -11.87
N ARG A 7 -16.43 46.37 -11.43
CA ARG A 7 -16.41 44.93 -11.63
C ARG A 7 -16.46 44.60 -13.11
N VAL A 8 -15.49 43.85 -13.61
CA VAL A 8 -15.59 43.14 -14.88
C VAL A 8 -16.05 41.72 -14.57
N THR A 9 -17.32 41.47 -14.86
CA THR A 9 -17.89 40.11 -14.90
C THR A 9 -17.54 39.49 -16.26
N GLY A 10 -16.70 38.47 -16.25
CA GLY A 10 -16.41 37.61 -17.39
C GLY A 10 -16.55 36.17 -16.97
N SER A 11 -17.76 35.64 -17.13
CA SER A 11 -18.15 34.22 -17.02
C SER A 11 -17.48 33.47 -18.17
N TRP A 12 -16.60 32.50 -17.84
CA TRP A 12 -16.32 31.30 -18.63
C TRP A 12 -15.58 30.31 -17.70
N CYS A 13 -16.30 29.74 -16.73
CA CYS A 13 -15.93 28.45 -16.13
C CYS A 13 -16.92 27.44 -16.67
N SER A 14 -16.51 26.70 -17.68
CA SER A 14 -17.25 25.52 -18.14
C SER A 14 -17.31 24.51 -16.99
N ASN A 15 -18.53 24.34 -16.48
CA ASN A 15 -18.90 23.28 -15.56
C ASN A 15 -18.67 21.92 -16.23
N PHE A 16 -17.49 21.33 -16.06
CA PHE A 16 -17.35 19.89 -16.07
C PHE A 16 -17.82 19.41 -14.69
N LEU A 17 -19.13 19.21 -14.57
CA LEU A 17 -19.72 18.43 -13.51
C LEU A 17 -19.14 17.01 -13.64
N TYR A 18 -18.26 16.64 -12.72
CA TYR A 18 -17.97 15.24 -12.41
C TYR A 18 -19.25 14.58 -11.94
N LYS A 19 -20.01 14.03 -12.88
CA LYS A 19 -21.22 13.28 -12.61
C LYS A 19 -20.82 11.86 -12.26
N GLY A 20 -20.94 11.52 -10.96
CA GLY A 20 -20.98 10.13 -10.50
C GLY A 20 -19.63 9.56 -10.07
N MET A 21 -19.17 9.90 -8.87
CA MET A 21 -18.42 8.93 -8.06
C MET A 21 -19.38 7.75 -7.82
N SER A 22 -19.18 6.65 -8.53
CA SER A 22 -19.83 5.39 -8.15
C SER A 22 -19.14 4.92 -6.87
N ASP A 23 -19.89 4.84 -5.76
CA ASP A 23 -19.44 4.12 -4.57
C ASP A 23 -19.15 2.67 -5.00
N VAL A 24 -17.89 2.40 -5.33
CA VAL A 24 -17.49 1.06 -5.73
C VAL A 24 -17.59 0.16 -4.51
N THR A 25 -18.48 -0.83 -4.57
CA THR A 25 -18.54 -1.81 -3.48
C THR A 25 -17.33 -2.73 -3.48
N LEU A 26 -16.96 -3.22 -2.30
CA LEU A 26 -15.87 -4.17 -2.15
C LEU A 26 -16.02 -5.39 -3.09
N GLU A 27 -17.24 -5.92 -3.23
CA GLU A 27 -17.52 -7.09 -4.09
C GLU A 27 -17.23 -6.81 -5.57
N LYS A 28 -17.56 -5.63 -6.08
CA LYS A 28 -17.27 -5.25 -7.47
C LYS A 28 -15.76 -5.21 -7.72
N LEU A 29 -15.02 -4.62 -6.79
CA LEU A 29 -13.57 -4.49 -6.88
C LEU A 29 -12.88 -5.87 -6.80
N VAL A 30 -13.26 -6.71 -5.83
CA VAL A 30 -12.77 -8.08 -5.69
C VAL A 30 -13.05 -8.90 -6.94
N SER A 31 -14.27 -8.81 -7.49
CA SER A 31 -14.65 -9.50 -8.73
C SER A 31 -13.79 -9.05 -9.92
N LEU A 32 -13.54 -7.74 -10.07
CA LEU A 32 -12.67 -7.22 -11.12
C LEU A 32 -11.23 -7.73 -10.94
N CYS A 33 -10.69 -7.64 -9.73
CA CYS A 33 -9.33 -8.09 -9.42
C CYS A 33 -9.10 -9.55 -9.76
N LYS A 34 -10.02 -10.43 -9.35
CA LYS A 34 -9.95 -11.87 -9.65
C LYS A 34 -10.07 -12.13 -11.16
N ARG A 35 -11.09 -11.55 -11.81
CA ARG A 35 -11.36 -11.76 -13.24
C ARG A 35 -10.22 -11.26 -14.14
N ARG A 36 -9.53 -10.18 -13.75
CA ARG A 36 -8.46 -9.57 -14.56
C ARG A 36 -7.05 -9.95 -14.15
N GLY A 37 -6.90 -10.77 -13.13
CA GLY A 37 -5.58 -11.26 -12.72
C GLY A 37 -4.75 -10.24 -11.96
N PHE A 38 -5.40 -9.44 -11.13
CA PHE A 38 -4.72 -8.59 -10.15
C PHE A 38 -4.44 -9.36 -8.88
N ILE A 39 -5.46 -9.95 -8.26
CA ILE A 39 -5.36 -10.59 -6.95
C ILE A 39 -6.25 -11.82 -6.92
N TYR A 40 -5.71 -12.91 -6.37
CA TYR A 40 -6.39 -14.18 -6.16
C TYR A 40 -6.37 -14.54 -4.67
N PRO A 41 -7.35 -15.31 -4.17
CA PRO A 41 -7.21 -15.94 -2.85
C PRO A 41 -5.99 -16.85 -2.80
N GLY A 42 -5.20 -16.76 -1.74
CA GLY A 42 -4.00 -17.58 -1.58
C GLY A 42 -4.34 -19.07 -1.47
N SER A 43 -3.67 -19.91 -2.23
CA SER A 43 -3.87 -21.37 -2.21
C SER A 43 -5.32 -21.82 -2.51
N GLU A 44 -6.08 -21.08 -3.32
CA GLU A 44 -7.50 -21.31 -3.60
C GLU A 44 -7.79 -22.76 -4.06
N LEU A 45 -6.85 -23.39 -4.78
CA LEU A 45 -6.96 -24.76 -5.26
C LEU A 45 -7.17 -25.80 -4.12
N TYR A 46 -6.69 -25.46 -2.92
CA TYR A 46 -6.79 -26.31 -1.73
C TYR A 46 -7.80 -25.76 -0.70
N GLY A 47 -8.74 -24.92 -1.13
CA GLY A 47 -9.73 -24.31 -0.25
C GLY A 47 -9.31 -22.97 0.35
N GLY A 48 -8.09 -22.51 0.03
CA GLY A 48 -7.56 -21.24 0.49
C GLY A 48 -7.01 -21.28 1.93
N LEU A 49 -6.29 -20.22 2.28
CA LEU A 49 -5.89 -19.92 3.66
C LEU A 49 -6.36 -18.50 3.98
N ALA A 50 -7.20 -18.35 4.99
CA ALA A 50 -7.77 -17.05 5.37
C ALA A 50 -6.67 -16.00 5.61
N GLY A 51 -6.85 -14.80 5.06
CA GLY A 51 -5.90 -13.70 5.21
C GLY A 51 -4.60 -13.84 4.42
N THR A 52 -4.59 -14.71 3.39
CA THR A 52 -3.49 -14.78 2.42
C THR A 52 -4.00 -14.57 1.01
N PHE A 53 -3.23 -13.84 0.20
CA PHE A 53 -3.57 -13.51 -1.18
C PHE A 53 -2.36 -13.62 -2.09
N ASP A 54 -2.62 -14.06 -3.33
CA ASP A 54 -1.62 -14.12 -4.39
C ASP A 54 -1.82 -12.95 -5.36
N TYR A 55 -0.74 -12.22 -5.64
CA TYR A 55 -0.77 -11.18 -6.67
C TYR A 55 -0.57 -11.81 -8.05
N GLY A 56 -1.59 -11.72 -8.90
CA GLY A 56 -1.50 -12.17 -10.29
C GLY A 56 -0.62 -11.27 -11.16
N PRO A 57 -0.49 -11.57 -12.46
CA PRO A 57 0.44 -10.84 -13.34
C PRO A 57 0.22 -9.32 -13.40
N LEU A 58 -1.02 -8.84 -13.32
CA LEU A 58 -1.32 -7.41 -13.29
C LEU A 58 -1.14 -6.82 -11.89
N GLY A 59 -1.46 -7.59 -10.86
CA GLY A 59 -1.28 -7.18 -9.47
C GLY A 59 0.20 -6.98 -9.12
N VAL A 60 1.06 -7.93 -9.47
CA VAL A 60 2.51 -7.81 -9.24
C VAL A 60 3.11 -6.65 -10.05
N ALA A 61 2.61 -6.39 -11.28
CA ALA A 61 3.07 -5.25 -12.07
C ALA A 61 2.68 -3.92 -11.41
N LEU A 62 1.43 -3.78 -10.94
CA LEU A 62 0.96 -2.62 -10.20
C LEU A 62 1.75 -2.41 -8.89
N LYS A 63 1.91 -3.47 -8.11
CA LYS A 63 2.66 -3.47 -6.85
C LYS A 63 4.12 -3.03 -7.04
N ASN A 64 4.78 -3.56 -8.08
CA ASN A 64 6.15 -3.18 -8.39
C ASN A 64 6.27 -1.73 -8.87
N ASN A 65 5.25 -1.19 -9.58
CA ASN A 65 5.26 0.23 -9.94
C ASN A 65 5.22 1.11 -8.72
N LEU A 66 4.30 0.85 -7.78
CA LEU A 66 4.21 1.61 -6.53
C LEU A 66 5.52 1.53 -5.74
N LYS A 67 6.08 0.33 -5.58
CA LYS A 67 7.35 0.12 -4.88
C LYS A 67 8.52 0.88 -5.53
N GLN A 68 8.60 0.86 -6.87
CA GLN A 68 9.65 1.58 -7.61
C GLN A 68 9.48 3.10 -7.52
N MET A 69 8.23 3.61 -7.57
CA MET A 69 7.95 5.04 -7.40
C MET A 69 8.35 5.50 -5.99
N TRP A 70 8.00 4.73 -4.95
CA TRP A 70 8.37 5.02 -3.57
C TRP A 70 9.89 5.00 -3.37
N TRP A 71 10.56 3.95 -3.88
CA TRP A 71 12.01 3.83 -3.77
C TRP A 71 12.73 4.97 -4.46
N LYS A 72 12.26 5.32 -5.67
CA LYS A 72 12.81 6.46 -6.39
C LYS A 72 12.65 7.76 -5.61
N GLN A 73 11.45 8.05 -5.09
CA GLN A 73 11.14 9.31 -4.40
C GLN A 73 11.89 9.44 -3.07
N TYR A 74 12.00 8.35 -2.30
CA TYR A 74 12.50 8.40 -0.93
C TYR A 74 13.89 7.81 -0.72
N VAL A 75 14.48 7.19 -1.72
CA VAL A 75 15.85 6.67 -1.66
C VAL A 75 16.72 7.25 -2.77
N ASP A 76 16.37 7.00 -4.05
CA ASP A 76 17.26 7.35 -5.16
C ASP A 76 17.35 8.86 -5.42
N ASP A 77 16.28 9.61 -5.21
CA ASP A 77 16.24 11.06 -5.43
C ASP A 77 16.66 11.88 -4.18
N ARG A 78 17.16 11.21 -3.11
CA ARG A 78 17.59 11.84 -1.86
C ARG A 78 19.04 11.52 -1.52
N ASP A 79 19.77 12.53 -1.03
CA ASP A 79 21.18 12.39 -0.62
C ASP A 79 21.32 11.93 0.85
N ASP A 80 20.24 11.98 1.64
CA ASP A 80 20.22 11.68 3.06
C ASP A 80 19.57 10.32 3.39
N MET A 81 19.33 9.45 2.38
CA MET A 81 18.67 8.17 2.55
C MET A 81 19.49 7.00 2.04
N PHE A 82 19.45 5.88 2.79
CA PHE A 82 20.13 4.65 2.46
C PHE A 82 19.15 3.50 2.40
N GLY A 83 19.13 2.79 1.27
CA GLY A 83 18.31 1.58 1.12
C GLY A 83 18.91 0.39 1.86
N LEU A 84 18.06 -0.39 2.51
CA LEU A 84 18.42 -1.61 3.24
C LEU A 84 17.47 -2.75 2.87
N ASP A 85 17.96 -3.98 2.89
CA ASP A 85 17.12 -5.19 2.83
C ASP A 85 17.59 -6.17 3.91
N SER A 86 17.00 -6.08 5.10
CA SER A 86 17.28 -6.96 6.22
C SER A 86 16.58 -8.31 6.08
N ALA A 87 17.15 -9.35 6.68
CA ALA A 87 16.56 -10.68 6.71
C ALA A 87 15.18 -10.69 7.41
N ILE A 88 14.28 -11.54 6.92
CA ILE A 88 12.97 -11.78 7.57
C ILE A 88 13.17 -12.49 8.91
N LEU A 89 14.05 -13.51 8.93
CA LEU A 89 14.40 -14.23 10.14
C LEU A 89 15.55 -13.52 10.84
N MET A 90 15.31 -13.08 12.07
CA MET A 90 16.29 -12.43 12.92
C MET A 90 16.45 -13.21 14.23
N ASN A 91 17.52 -12.92 14.97
CA ASN A 91 17.72 -13.46 16.31
C ASN A 91 16.52 -13.10 17.20
N SER A 92 16.02 -14.04 18.03
CA SER A 92 14.87 -13.82 18.92
C SER A 92 15.07 -12.62 19.85
N SER A 93 16.30 -12.37 20.30
CA SER A 93 16.64 -11.24 21.15
C SER A 93 16.36 -9.86 20.53
N VAL A 94 16.22 -9.77 19.19
CA VAL A 94 15.79 -8.53 18.53
C VAL A 94 14.35 -8.20 18.95
N TRP A 95 13.50 -9.20 19.00
CA TRP A 95 12.08 -9.06 19.35
C TRP A 95 11.86 -8.88 20.86
N GLU A 96 12.74 -9.46 21.68
CA GLU A 96 12.79 -9.19 23.14
C GLU A 96 13.22 -7.74 23.40
N ALA A 97 14.27 -7.28 22.74
CA ALA A 97 14.77 -5.90 22.89
C ALA A 97 13.75 -4.85 22.45
N SER A 98 13.04 -5.09 21.39
CA SER A 98 11.98 -4.19 20.89
C SER A 98 10.67 -4.29 21.66
N GLY A 99 10.51 -5.29 22.55
CA GLY A 99 9.30 -5.53 23.35
C GLY A 99 8.20 -6.31 22.65
N HIS A 100 8.37 -6.71 21.37
CA HIS A 100 7.33 -7.43 20.61
C HIS A 100 6.93 -8.76 21.23
N THR A 101 7.84 -9.45 21.90
CA THR A 101 7.51 -10.71 22.62
C THR A 101 6.51 -10.50 23.74
N ASP A 102 6.50 -9.33 24.38
CA ASP A 102 5.75 -9.05 25.59
C ASP A 102 4.44 -8.28 25.31
N VAL A 103 4.47 -7.31 24.38
CA VAL A 103 3.35 -6.38 24.22
C VAL A 103 2.61 -6.47 22.89
N PHE A 104 3.13 -7.22 21.90
CA PHE A 104 2.48 -7.35 20.60
C PHE A 104 1.38 -8.40 20.65
N ASN A 105 0.32 -8.11 21.41
CA ASN A 105 -0.75 -9.03 21.77
C ASN A 105 -2.13 -8.45 21.44
N ASP A 106 -3.02 -9.31 20.89
CA ASP A 106 -4.44 -9.01 20.78
C ASP A 106 -5.23 -9.67 21.92
N PRO A 107 -6.30 -9.02 22.43
CA PRO A 107 -7.26 -9.64 23.33
C PRO A 107 -8.14 -10.61 22.54
N ILE A 108 -8.20 -11.89 22.94
CA ILE A 108 -9.01 -12.91 22.26
C ILE A 108 -9.96 -13.65 23.19
N VAL A 109 -11.05 -14.13 22.61
CA VAL A 109 -12.00 -15.07 23.21
C VAL A 109 -12.16 -16.27 22.28
N ASP A 110 -12.36 -17.43 22.87
CA ASP A 110 -12.68 -18.65 22.14
C ASP A 110 -14.21 -18.93 22.26
N ASP A 111 -14.84 -19.30 21.15
CA ASP A 111 -16.15 -19.96 21.17
C ASP A 111 -15.99 -21.33 21.83
N THR A 112 -16.63 -21.54 22.97
CA THR A 112 -16.45 -22.77 23.78
C THR A 112 -17.05 -24.01 23.15
N THR A 113 -17.86 -23.87 22.10
CA THR A 113 -18.51 -24.97 21.38
C THR A 113 -17.74 -25.37 20.13
N THR A 114 -17.31 -24.37 19.34
CA THR A 114 -16.67 -24.60 18.04
C THR A 114 -15.15 -24.49 18.09
N GLY A 115 -14.59 -23.84 19.12
CA GLY A 115 -13.18 -23.49 19.21
C GLY A 115 -12.75 -22.34 18.27
N ALA A 116 -13.71 -21.68 17.63
CA ALA A 116 -13.44 -20.50 16.83
C ALA A 116 -12.94 -19.35 17.71
N ARG A 117 -12.06 -18.50 17.16
CA ARG A 117 -11.43 -17.41 17.90
C ARG A 117 -11.86 -16.07 17.34
N TYR A 118 -12.10 -15.13 18.26
CA TYR A 118 -12.52 -13.77 17.94
C TYR A 118 -11.70 -12.77 18.74
N ARG A 119 -11.49 -11.59 18.18
CA ARG A 119 -10.97 -10.45 18.95
C ARG A 119 -12.06 -9.98 19.92
N ALA A 120 -11.69 -9.87 21.18
CA ALA A 120 -12.63 -9.51 22.23
C ALA A 120 -13.08 -8.04 22.12
N ASP A 121 -12.15 -7.15 21.81
CA ASP A 121 -12.39 -5.71 21.56
C ASP A 121 -13.42 -5.51 20.42
N HIS A 122 -13.19 -6.13 19.25
CA HIS A 122 -14.13 -6.05 18.13
C HIS A 122 -15.52 -6.60 18.47
N LEU A 123 -15.58 -7.73 19.20
CA LEU A 123 -16.86 -8.27 19.64
C LEU A 123 -17.63 -7.31 20.57
N LEU A 124 -16.91 -6.60 21.42
CA LEU A 124 -17.48 -5.59 22.30
C LEU A 124 -17.99 -4.39 21.49
N GLU A 125 -17.22 -3.89 20.52
CA GLU A 125 -17.58 -2.79 19.62
C GLU A 125 -18.83 -3.14 18.79
N ASP A 126 -18.87 -4.34 18.20
CA ASP A 126 -20.01 -4.84 17.45
C ASP A 126 -21.29 -4.94 18.30
N ASN A 127 -21.14 -5.00 19.63
CA ASN A 127 -22.23 -4.98 20.61
C ASN A 127 -22.44 -3.60 21.27
N GLY A 128 -21.88 -2.52 20.69
CA GLY A 128 -22.12 -1.14 21.09
C GLY A 128 -21.32 -0.65 22.30
N ILE A 129 -20.18 -1.26 22.60
CA ILE A 129 -19.20 -0.79 23.58
C ILE A 129 -18.17 0.06 22.84
N GLU A 130 -18.19 1.35 23.08
CA GLU A 130 -17.20 2.28 22.51
C GLU A 130 -15.85 2.13 23.23
N ASN A 131 -14.74 2.35 22.51
CA ASN A 131 -13.36 2.30 23.01
C ASN A 131 -13.00 0.97 23.72
N ALA A 132 -13.46 -0.15 23.21
CA ALA A 132 -13.20 -1.45 23.79
C ALA A 132 -11.70 -1.79 23.88
N GLU A 133 -10.88 -1.25 22.99
CA GLU A 133 -9.41 -1.45 22.97
C GLU A 133 -8.71 -0.91 24.24
N ALA A 134 -9.26 0.14 24.86
CA ALA A 134 -8.73 0.71 26.10
C ALA A 134 -9.05 -0.10 27.36
N LEU A 135 -9.89 -1.14 27.26
CA LEU A 135 -10.31 -1.96 28.41
C LEU A 135 -9.26 -3.02 28.77
N SER A 136 -9.09 -3.29 30.05
CA SER A 136 -8.30 -4.43 30.50
C SER A 136 -8.99 -5.76 30.16
N LEU A 137 -8.22 -6.84 30.05
CA LEU A 137 -8.75 -8.19 29.77
C LEU A 137 -9.85 -8.60 30.74
N GLN A 138 -9.73 -8.21 32.04
CA GLN A 138 -10.74 -8.52 33.04
C GLN A 138 -12.01 -7.71 32.80
N GLN A 139 -11.92 -6.43 32.47
CA GLN A 139 -13.07 -5.59 32.15
C GLN A 139 -13.80 -6.11 30.90
N MET A 140 -13.05 -6.48 29.86
CA MET A 140 -13.66 -7.12 28.66
C MET A 140 -14.38 -8.41 29.02
N THR A 141 -13.77 -9.29 29.84
CA THR A 141 -14.36 -10.53 30.30
C THR A 141 -15.66 -10.29 31.06
N ASP A 142 -15.66 -9.32 31.98
CA ASP A 142 -16.80 -9.01 32.82
C ASP A 142 -17.96 -8.42 31.98
N LEU A 143 -17.68 -7.55 31.02
CA LEU A 143 -18.65 -6.98 30.10
C LEU A 143 -19.28 -8.06 29.19
N ILE A 144 -18.46 -8.98 28.65
CA ILE A 144 -18.97 -10.10 27.84
C ILE A 144 -19.96 -10.95 28.65
N LYS A 145 -19.64 -11.25 29.92
CA LYS A 145 -20.50 -12.01 30.82
C LYS A 145 -21.76 -11.24 31.23
N GLU A 146 -21.62 -10.00 31.65
CA GLU A 146 -22.71 -9.14 32.11
C GLU A 146 -23.75 -8.89 31.03
N LYS A 147 -23.29 -8.58 29.83
CA LYS A 147 -24.17 -8.32 28.67
C LYS A 147 -24.62 -9.58 27.96
N GLY A 148 -24.11 -10.76 28.35
CA GLY A 148 -24.43 -12.03 27.73
C GLY A 148 -24.03 -12.10 26.26
N ILE A 149 -22.92 -11.45 25.89
CA ILE A 149 -22.40 -11.43 24.51
C ILE A 149 -21.98 -12.85 24.13
N LYS A 150 -22.34 -13.24 22.93
CA LYS A 150 -22.09 -14.58 22.35
C LYS A 150 -21.23 -14.44 21.10
N SER A 151 -20.67 -15.57 20.67
CA SER A 151 -20.03 -15.66 19.37
C SER A 151 -21.01 -15.33 18.23
N PRO A 152 -20.54 -14.98 17.02
CA PRO A 152 -21.40 -14.82 15.84
C PRO A 152 -22.29 -16.02 15.56
N GLU A 153 -21.89 -17.22 15.96
CA GLU A 153 -22.67 -18.46 15.86
C GLU A 153 -23.68 -18.64 17.01
N GLY A 154 -23.70 -17.72 17.98
CA GLY A 154 -24.64 -17.74 19.12
C GLY A 154 -24.19 -18.60 20.30
N ASN A 155 -22.94 -19.04 20.35
CA ASN A 155 -22.39 -19.89 21.39
C ASN A 155 -21.78 -19.08 22.56
N PRO A 156 -21.59 -19.70 23.75
CA PRO A 156 -20.86 -19.08 24.86
C PRO A 156 -19.38 -18.84 24.52
N LEU A 157 -18.84 -17.78 25.11
CA LEU A 157 -17.44 -17.38 24.96
C LEU A 157 -16.61 -17.73 26.21
N SER A 158 -15.31 -17.95 26.02
CA SER A 158 -14.34 -18.11 27.11
C SER A 158 -14.06 -16.78 27.80
N ASP A 159 -13.26 -16.80 28.88
CA ASP A 159 -12.63 -15.59 29.41
C ASP A 159 -11.65 -15.00 28.36
N VAL A 160 -11.47 -13.67 28.40
CA VAL A 160 -10.54 -12.97 27.51
C VAL A 160 -9.10 -13.26 27.94
N ARG A 161 -8.26 -13.54 26.96
CA ARG A 161 -6.82 -13.78 27.14
C ARG A 161 -6.00 -13.09 26.07
N THR A 162 -4.70 -12.93 26.30
CA THR A 162 -3.77 -12.41 25.30
C THR A 162 -3.41 -13.46 24.24
N PHE A 163 -3.17 -12.98 23.03
CA PHE A 163 -2.63 -13.78 21.95
C PHE A 163 -1.52 -12.99 21.25
N ASN A 164 -0.28 -13.48 21.28
CA ASN A 164 0.82 -12.84 20.59
C ASN A 164 0.67 -13.01 19.07
N MET A 165 0.72 -11.91 18.35
CA MET A 165 0.49 -11.90 16.90
C MET A 165 1.71 -12.28 16.06
N MET A 166 2.89 -12.50 16.65
CA MET A 166 4.04 -12.94 15.88
C MET A 166 3.91 -14.42 15.48
N PHE A 167 4.28 -14.72 14.22
CA PHE A 167 4.46 -16.10 13.79
C PHE A 167 5.77 -16.67 14.34
N ALA A 168 5.69 -17.57 15.30
CA ALA A 168 6.84 -18.33 15.77
C ALA A 168 7.23 -19.41 14.76
N THR A 169 8.53 -19.59 14.54
CA THR A 169 9.09 -20.68 13.74
C THR A 169 10.35 -21.25 14.41
N ARG A 170 10.85 -22.35 13.93
CA ARG A 170 12.07 -22.97 14.43
C ARG A 170 13.18 -22.94 13.39
N VAL A 171 14.38 -22.63 13.82
CA VAL A 171 15.59 -22.59 12.97
C VAL A 171 16.60 -23.63 13.47
N GLY A 172 17.11 -24.45 12.54
CA GLY A 172 18.06 -25.50 12.85
C GLY A 172 17.42 -26.88 13.10
N ALA A 173 18.27 -27.88 13.36
CA ALA A 173 17.87 -29.29 13.45
C ALA A 173 17.60 -29.77 14.89
N ARG A 174 17.73 -28.91 15.89
CA ARG A 174 17.54 -29.27 17.32
C ARG A 174 16.18 -28.80 17.80
N ASP A 175 15.47 -29.67 18.51
CA ASP A 175 14.25 -29.34 19.25
C ASP A 175 14.61 -28.75 20.64
N SER A 176 15.23 -27.55 20.65
CA SER A 176 15.47 -26.80 21.87
C SER A 176 14.70 -25.48 21.83
N ASP A 177 14.37 -24.91 22.99
CA ASP A 177 13.67 -23.63 23.07
C ASP A 177 14.50 -22.49 22.41
N ASP A 178 15.84 -22.61 22.45
CA ASP A 178 16.79 -21.69 21.80
C ASP A 178 16.69 -21.70 20.27
N ALA A 179 15.97 -22.66 19.65
CA ALA A 179 15.72 -22.72 18.21
C ALA A 179 14.52 -21.86 17.75
N THR A 180 13.76 -21.31 18.70
CA THR A 180 12.59 -20.51 18.37
C THR A 180 13.01 -19.13 17.88
N THR A 181 12.48 -18.73 16.73
CA THR A 181 12.53 -17.36 16.22
C THR A 181 11.18 -16.96 15.65
N TYR A 182 11.08 -15.76 15.11
CA TYR A 182 9.81 -15.23 14.61
C TYR A 182 9.97 -14.71 13.18
N LEU A 183 8.89 -14.79 12.40
CA LEU A 183 8.74 -14.03 11.18
C LEU A 183 8.51 -12.56 11.59
N ARG A 184 9.23 -11.63 10.97
CA ARG A 184 9.15 -10.21 11.34
C ARG A 184 7.74 -9.64 11.16
N PRO A 185 7.16 -8.94 12.15
CA PRO A 185 5.87 -8.26 12.03
C PRO A 185 5.98 -6.84 11.45
N GLU A 186 7.21 -6.30 11.32
CA GLU A 186 7.56 -4.98 10.79
C GLU A 186 8.97 -5.00 10.18
N THR A 187 9.34 -4.00 9.40
CA THR A 187 10.70 -3.86 8.83
C THR A 187 11.62 -3.02 9.71
N ALA A 188 11.09 -2.20 10.62
CA ALA A 188 11.80 -1.25 11.46
C ALA A 188 13.00 -1.86 12.20
N GLN A 189 12.79 -3.00 12.87
CA GLN A 189 13.84 -3.61 13.70
C GLN A 189 15.06 -4.04 12.88
N GLY A 190 14.85 -4.42 11.62
CA GLY A 190 15.94 -4.71 10.71
C GLY A 190 16.82 -3.49 10.42
N MET A 191 16.24 -2.30 10.41
CA MET A 191 16.96 -1.04 10.21
C MET A 191 17.72 -0.63 11.49
N PHE A 192 17.12 -0.78 12.67
CA PHE A 192 17.80 -0.46 13.95
C PHE A 192 19.02 -1.35 14.22
N VAL A 193 18.91 -2.67 14.01
CA VAL A 193 20.05 -3.56 14.23
C VAL A 193 21.19 -3.34 13.20
N ASN A 194 20.90 -2.69 12.07
CA ASN A 194 21.88 -2.32 11.07
C ASN A 194 22.33 -0.85 11.16
N PHE A 195 21.80 -0.06 12.06
CA PHE A 195 22.15 1.36 12.23
C PHE A 195 23.67 1.56 12.30
N LYS A 196 24.34 0.86 13.22
CA LYS A 196 25.78 0.96 13.39
C LYS A 196 26.56 0.53 12.14
N ASN A 197 26.10 -0.51 11.44
CA ASN A 197 26.76 -0.98 10.21
C ASN A 197 26.77 0.12 9.13
N VAL A 198 25.65 0.85 9.00
CA VAL A 198 25.54 1.95 8.04
C VAL A 198 26.36 3.16 8.48
N VAL A 199 26.27 3.55 9.75
CA VAL A 199 27.08 4.65 10.30
C VAL A 199 28.58 4.39 10.10
N ASP A 200 29.05 3.18 10.41
CA ASP A 200 30.47 2.82 10.30
C ASP A 200 30.94 2.68 8.83
N SER A 201 30.04 2.41 7.90
CA SER A 201 30.39 2.20 6.48
C SER A 201 30.29 3.46 5.62
N PHE A 202 29.31 4.32 5.91
CA PHE A 202 28.98 5.48 5.06
C PHE A 202 29.24 6.82 5.75
N TYR A 203 29.41 6.84 7.07
CA TYR A 203 29.67 8.06 7.86
C TYR A 203 28.67 9.20 7.60
N PRO A 204 27.34 8.91 7.59
CA PRO A 204 26.35 9.94 7.28
C PRO A 204 26.34 11.05 8.32
N ASP A 205 25.99 12.26 7.88
CA ASP A 205 25.63 13.35 8.78
C ASP A 205 24.13 13.26 9.15
N LEU A 206 23.77 13.66 10.38
CA LEU A 206 22.36 13.84 10.75
C LEU A 206 21.79 15.12 10.11
N PRO A 207 20.55 15.06 9.61
CA PRO A 207 19.67 13.90 9.61
C PRO A 207 19.99 12.93 8.47
N PHE A 208 19.77 11.65 8.69
CA PHE A 208 19.78 10.65 7.63
C PHE A 208 18.75 9.56 7.94
N GLY A 209 18.39 8.75 6.93
CA GLY A 209 17.43 7.69 7.10
C GLY A 209 17.85 6.36 6.48
N LEU A 210 17.28 5.29 7.01
CA LEU A 210 17.29 3.95 6.44
C LEU A 210 15.91 3.64 5.86
N ALA A 211 15.86 3.01 4.71
CA ALA A 211 14.62 2.70 4.00
C ALA A 211 14.56 1.23 3.64
N GLN A 212 13.43 0.60 3.91
CA GLN A 212 13.18 -0.79 3.51
C GLN A 212 11.76 -0.98 2.98
N ALA A 213 11.64 -1.75 1.89
CA ALA A 213 10.36 -2.25 1.42
C ALA A 213 10.37 -3.79 1.52
N GLY A 214 9.47 -4.36 2.33
CA GLY A 214 9.55 -5.79 2.58
C GLY A 214 8.28 -6.44 3.10
N ARG A 215 8.26 -7.77 3.07
CA ARG A 215 7.18 -8.59 3.61
C ARG A 215 7.26 -8.66 5.12
N ASN A 216 6.07 -8.60 5.73
CA ASN A 216 5.84 -8.72 7.15
C ASN A 216 4.71 -9.69 7.42
N PHE A 217 4.65 -10.21 8.64
CA PHE A 217 3.78 -11.31 9.02
C PHE A 217 3.13 -11.04 10.37
N ARG A 218 1.80 -11.02 10.40
CA ARG A 218 1.03 -10.91 11.65
C ARG A 218 -0.01 -12.01 11.68
N ASN A 219 -0.03 -12.80 12.73
CA ASN A 219 -0.96 -13.92 12.89
C ASN A 219 -2.37 -13.41 13.23
N GLU A 220 -2.94 -12.64 12.30
CA GLU A 220 -4.26 -12.02 12.44
C GLU A 220 -5.34 -13.05 12.78
N ILE A 221 -6.10 -12.76 13.83
CA ILE A 221 -7.21 -13.62 14.27
C ILE A 221 -8.39 -13.53 13.31
N SER A 222 -8.72 -12.30 12.88
CA SER A 222 -9.86 -11.99 12.01
C SER A 222 -9.41 -11.21 10.77
N PRO A 223 -8.68 -11.88 9.82
CA PRO A 223 -8.36 -11.24 8.55
C PRO A 223 -9.66 -10.92 7.80
N ARG A 224 -9.76 -9.71 7.27
CA ARG A 224 -10.99 -9.20 6.64
C ARG A 224 -10.68 -8.11 5.62
N GLU A 225 -11.72 -7.69 4.89
CA GLU A 225 -11.66 -6.56 3.95
C GLU A 225 -10.61 -6.78 2.85
N PHE A 226 -10.63 -7.99 2.25
CA PHE A 226 -9.76 -8.36 1.14
C PHE A 226 -8.29 -8.23 1.52
N ILE A 227 -7.48 -7.46 0.78
CA ILE A 227 -6.04 -7.28 1.05
C ILE A 227 -5.75 -6.20 2.11
N PHE A 228 -6.76 -5.65 2.77
CA PHE A 228 -6.58 -4.60 3.77
C PHE A 228 -5.99 -5.14 5.09
N ARG A 229 -6.54 -6.26 5.60
CA ARG A 229 -6.05 -6.93 6.82
C ARG A 229 -5.73 -8.40 6.52
N THR A 230 -4.46 -8.67 6.36
CA THR A 230 -3.92 -9.96 5.93
C THR A 230 -2.84 -10.47 6.87
N ARG A 231 -2.54 -11.76 6.81
CA ARG A 231 -1.48 -12.39 7.64
C ARG A 231 -0.08 -12.21 7.09
N GLU A 232 0.02 -11.99 5.79
CA GLU A 232 1.25 -11.69 5.06
C GLU A 232 1.00 -10.45 4.21
N PHE A 233 1.82 -9.40 4.36
CA PHE A 233 1.66 -8.12 3.69
C PHE A 233 3.01 -7.47 3.46
N GLU A 234 3.06 -6.45 2.63
CA GLU A 234 4.26 -5.63 2.43
C GLU A 234 4.05 -4.21 2.93
N ILE A 235 5.07 -3.70 3.61
CA ILE A 235 5.19 -2.28 3.94
C ILE A 235 6.46 -1.70 3.31
N MET A 236 6.43 -0.38 3.13
CA MET A 236 7.57 0.46 2.77
C MET A 236 7.75 1.41 3.94
N GLU A 237 8.90 1.35 4.60
CA GLU A 237 9.12 1.98 5.90
C GLU A 237 10.49 2.67 5.92
N LEU A 238 10.56 3.76 6.64
CA LEU A 238 11.74 4.60 6.78
C LEU A 238 12.01 4.82 8.25
N GLU A 239 13.29 4.72 8.66
CA GLU A 239 13.74 5.16 9.98
C GLU A 239 14.65 6.37 9.78
N TYR A 240 14.14 7.54 10.09
CA TYR A 240 14.84 8.81 9.88
C TYR A 240 15.42 9.32 11.19
N PHE A 241 16.76 9.29 11.28
CA PHE A 241 17.52 9.62 12.48
C PHE A 241 17.78 11.12 12.54
N VAL A 242 17.44 11.71 13.69
CA VAL A 242 17.48 13.16 13.91
C VAL A 242 18.07 13.48 15.29
N ARG A 243 18.42 14.74 15.52
CA ARG A 243 18.64 15.25 16.89
C ARG A 243 17.30 15.41 17.63
N GLU A 244 17.30 15.25 18.95
CA GLU A 244 16.08 15.42 19.75
C GLU A 244 15.42 16.78 19.53
N GLU A 245 16.21 17.85 19.51
CA GLU A 245 15.70 19.21 19.33
C GLU A 245 15.06 19.48 17.96
N ASP A 246 15.34 18.65 16.94
CA ASP A 246 14.85 18.83 15.58
C ASP A 246 13.66 17.92 15.24
N TRP A 247 13.18 17.08 16.16
CA TRP A 247 12.20 16.05 15.83
C TRP A 247 10.90 16.60 15.26
N GLU A 248 10.36 17.70 15.81
CA GLU A 248 9.10 18.29 15.33
C GLU A 248 9.21 18.76 13.88
N LYS A 249 10.33 19.38 13.49
CA LYS A 249 10.59 19.85 12.13
C LYS A 249 10.55 18.69 11.14
N TYR A 250 11.21 17.57 11.45
CA TYR A 250 11.29 16.43 10.55
C TYR A 250 10.03 15.57 10.60
N PHE A 251 9.32 15.55 11.71
CA PHE A 251 8.00 14.94 11.80
C PHE A 251 7.01 15.63 10.84
N GLU A 252 6.92 16.95 10.87
CA GLU A 252 6.06 17.72 9.96
C GLU A 252 6.51 17.63 8.50
N MET A 253 7.81 17.51 8.24
CA MET A 253 8.31 17.25 6.90
C MET A 253 7.78 15.90 6.36
N TRP A 254 7.93 14.82 7.12
CA TRP A 254 7.48 13.49 6.70
C TRP A 254 5.94 13.38 6.64
N ARG A 255 5.23 14.08 7.51
CA ARG A 255 3.78 14.22 7.42
C ARG A 255 3.35 14.81 6.07
N ASN A 256 4.01 15.87 5.61
CA ASN A 256 3.72 16.47 4.31
C ASN A 256 4.13 15.57 3.14
N GLU A 257 5.25 14.84 3.25
CA GLU A 257 5.71 13.89 2.24
C GLU A 257 4.69 12.77 1.96
N PHE A 258 3.90 12.37 2.95
CA PHE A 258 2.83 11.40 2.74
C PHE A 258 1.77 11.88 1.76
N PHE A 259 1.37 13.14 1.83
CA PHE A 259 0.40 13.72 0.88
C PHE A 259 0.98 13.84 -0.54
N ILE A 260 2.27 14.18 -0.66
CA ILE A 260 2.97 14.18 -1.95
C ILE A 260 2.98 12.78 -2.55
N TRP A 261 3.27 11.76 -1.74
CA TRP A 261 3.18 10.36 -2.15
C TRP A 261 1.78 9.99 -2.63
N ALA A 262 0.77 10.28 -1.83
CA ALA A 262 -0.63 9.97 -2.14
C ALA A 262 -1.07 10.62 -3.47
N GLU A 263 -0.71 11.88 -3.71
CA GLU A 263 -0.95 12.53 -4.98
C GLU A 263 -0.21 11.82 -6.12
N ASN A 264 1.08 11.48 -5.95
CA ASN A 264 1.88 10.82 -6.97
C ASN A 264 1.31 9.48 -7.42
N ILE A 265 0.72 8.69 -6.52
CA ILE A 265 0.08 7.42 -6.86
C ILE A 265 -1.39 7.58 -7.33
N GLY A 266 -1.95 8.79 -7.30
CA GLY A 266 -3.26 9.13 -7.85
C GLY A 266 -4.41 9.04 -6.86
N LEU A 267 -4.16 9.14 -5.56
CA LEU A 267 -5.21 9.26 -4.55
C LEU A 267 -5.70 10.72 -4.47
N ASP A 268 -6.99 10.90 -4.20
CA ASP A 268 -7.56 12.22 -3.90
C ASP A 268 -7.26 12.58 -2.43
N ALA A 269 -6.45 13.61 -2.24
CA ALA A 269 -6.08 14.10 -0.90
C ALA A 269 -7.30 14.48 -0.03
N LYS A 270 -8.46 14.78 -0.63
CA LYS A 270 -9.69 15.07 0.11
C LYS A 270 -10.30 13.86 0.80
N LYS A 271 -9.91 12.66 0.39
CA LYS A 271 -10.33 11.39 0.98
C LYS A 271 -9.34 10.87 2.01
N ILE A 272 -8.28 11.62 2.28
CA ILE A 272 -7.27 11.26 3.26
C ILE A 272 -7.47 12.14 4.49
N HIS A 273 -7.70 11.48 5.62
CA HIS A 273 -7.88 12.11 6.92
C HIS A 273 -6.68 11.81 7.80
N GLU A 274 -6.29 12.77 8.61
CA GLU A 274 -5.26 12.59 9.63
C GLU A 274 -5.90 12.31 10.97
N LEU A 275 -5.49 11.23 11.61
CA LEU A 275 -5.81 10.90 12.98
C LEU A 275 -4.56 11.11 13.84
N ASP A 276 -4.52 12.17 14.66
CA ASP A 276 -3.49 12.31 15.69
C ASP A 276 -3.85 11.33 16.82
N VAL A 277 -3.10 10.23 16.92
CA VAL A 277 -3.42 9.09 17.78
C VAL A 277 -3.41 9.53 19.23
N PRO A 278 -4.49 9.27 19.99
CA PRO A 278 -4.56 9.61 21.42
C PRO A 278 -3.42 8.99 22.23
N SER A 279 -2.96 9.70 23.26
CA SER A 279 -1.79 9.27 24.04
C SER A 279 -1.93 7.90 24.70
N GLU A 280 -3.15 7.48 25.01
CA GLU A 280 -3.51 6.18 25.59
C GLU A 280 -3.48 5.02 24.58
N GLU A 281 -3.54 5.32 23.28
CA GLU A 281 -3.54 4.36 22.19
C GLU A 281 -2.19 4.27 21.47
N LEU A 282 -1.24 5.15 21.83
CA LEU A 282 0.10 5.16 21.26
C LEU A 282 0.82 3.82 21.49
N ALA A 283 1.52 3.35 20.46
CA ALA A 283 2.43 2.24 20.60
C ALA A 283 3.50 2.57 21.68
N HIS A 284 3.93 1.56 22.43
CA HIS A 284 4.84 1.70 23.59
C HIS A 284 6.16 2.41 23.31
N TYR A 285 6.57 2.47 22.05
CA TYR A 285 7.77 3.13 21.56
C TYR A 285 7.52 4.56 21.05
N SER A 286 6.27 4.94 20.83
CA SER A 286 5.92 6.21 20.21
C SER A 286 5.53 7.27 21.24
N LYS A 287 5.89 8.50 20.94
CA LYS A 287 5.50 9.69 21.73
C LYS A 287 4.48 10.57 20.98
N ARG A 288 4.41 10.43 19.66
CA ARG A 288 3.38 11.00 18.79
C ARG A 288 3.24 10.16 17.53
N THR A 289 2.02 9.91 17.11
CA THR A 289 1.73 9.22 15.85
C THR A 289 0.59 9.95 15.16
N ILE A 290 0.70 10.13 13.84
CA ILE A 290 -0.41 10.52 12.98
C ILE A 290 -0.64 9.39 12.00
N ASP A 291 -1.85 8.84 12.00
CA ASP A 291 -2.30 7.89 11.01
C ASP A 291 -2.94 8.63 9.84
N PHE A 292 -2.65 8.18 8.61
CA PHE A 292 -3.28 8.65 7.39
C PHE A 292 -4.34 7.65 6.97
N GLU A 293 -5.59 8.04 7.10
CA GLU A 293 -6.74 7.21 6.84
C GLU A 293 -7.40 7.59 5.51
N TYR A 294 -7.70 6.59 4.68
CA TYR A 294 -8.38 6.77 3.38
C TYR A 294 -9.84 6.30 3.46
N GLU A 295 -10.75 7.02 2.78
CA GLU A 295 -12.17 6.69 2.68
C GLU A 295 -12.41 5.52 1.72
N PHE A 296 -12.50 4.30 2.26
CA PHE A 296 -12.97 3.12 1.53
C PHE A 296 -14.50 2.96 1.62
N SER A 297 -15.08 2.10 0.76
CA SER A 297 -16.51 1.77 0.83
C SER A 297 -16.95 1.04 2.11
N PHE A 298 -15.99 0.53 2.88
CA PHE A 298 -16.19 -0.15 4.17
C PHE A 298 -15.74 0.69 5.37
N GLY A 299 -15.52 1.97 5.20
CA GLY A 299 -15.13 2.94 6.23
C GLY A 299 -13.77 3.59 5.99
N THR A 300 -13.49 4.61 6.79
CA THR A 300 -12.21 5.31 6.79
C THR A 300 -11.18 4.46 7.51
N LYS A 301 -10.05 4.18 6.87
CA LYS A 301 -9.05 3.22 7.35
C LYS A 301 -7.63 3.65 7.01
N GLU A 302 -6.71 3.37 7.93
CA GLU A 302 -5.28 3.66 7.84
C GLU A 302 -4.60 3.03 6.62
N ILE A 303 -3.87 3.86 5.84
CA ILE A 303 -3.05 3.44 4.70
C ILE A 303 -1.57 3.74 4.90
N GLY A 304 -1.21 4.45 5.95
CA GLY A 304 0.14 4.78 6.37
C GLY A 304 0.14 5.62 7.63
N ALA A 305 1.32 5.86 8.18
CA ALA A 305 1.49 6.63 9.41
C ALA A 305 2.82 7.39 9.42
N VAL A 306 2.94 8.35 10.32
CA VAL A 306 4.22 8.89 10.74
C VAL A 306 4.28 8.87 12.27
N ALA A 307 5.33 8.24 12.83
CA ALA A 307 5.51 8.10 14.26
C ALA A 307 6.81 8.76 14.73
N TYR A 308 6.78 9.37 15.91
CA TYR A 308 7.98 9.81 16.62
C TYR A 308 8.32 8.77 17.69
N ARG A 309 9.34 7.95 17.42
CA ARG A 309 9.77 6.80 18.24
C ARG A 309 10.77 7.17 19.34
N THR A 310 11.18 8.43 19.42
CA THR A 310 12.25 8.88 20.32
C THR A 310 13.57 8.15 20.07
N ASP A 311 14.38 7.91 21.09
CA ASP A 311 15.59 7.07 21.07
C ASP A 311 15.33 5.63 21.54
N PHE A 312 14.07 5.24 21.66
CA PHE A 312 13.62 4.00 22.31
C PHE A 312 14.31 2.76 21.77
N ASP A 313 14.22 2.54 20.45
CA ASP A 313 14.71 1.31 19.81
C ASP A 313 16.24 1.21 19.90
N LEU A 314 16.97 2.26 19.54
CA LEU A 314 18.43 2.25 19.60
C LEU A 314 18.95 2.07 21.03
N ARG A 315 18.29 2.68 22.02
CA ARG A 315 18.62 2.53 23.44
C ARG A 315 18.40 1.10 23.93
N ASN A 316 17.27 0.51 23.56
CA ASN A 316 16.94 -0.86 23.97
C ASN A 316 17.87 -1.88 23.29
N HIS A 317 18.11 -1.75 21.98
CA HIS A 317 19.07 -2.62 21.29
C HIS A 317 20.49 -2.46 21.85
N SER A 318 20.92 -1.25 22.16
CA SER A 318 22.22 -1.01 22.81
C SER A 318 22.31 -1.73 24.14
N LYS A 319 21.29 -1.60 24.98
CA LYS A 319 21.20 -2.24 26.31
C LYS A 319 21.20 -3.77 26.22
N HIS A 320 20.37 -4.34 25.35
CA HIS A 320 20.22 -5.80 25.24
C HIS A 320 21.41 -6.48 24.58
N SER A 321 21.98 -5.86 23.54
CA SER A 321 23.14 -6.42 22.83
C SER A 321 24.47 -6.15 23.52
N GLY A 322 24.55 -5.14 24.38
CA GLY A 322 25.81 -4.63 24.93
C GLY A 322 26.65 -3.84 23.94
N VAL A 323 26.14 -3.57 22.73
CA VAL A 323 26.82 -2.79 21.68
C VAL A 323 26.39 -1.33 21.79
N ASP A 324 27.37 -0.42 21.82
CA ASP A 324 27.09 1.02 21.82
C ASP A 324 26.55 1.47 20.45
N LEU A 325 25.29 1.89 20.40
CA LEU A 325 24.60 2.44 19.22
C LEU A 325 24.54 3.96 19.22
N SER A 326 25.35 4.64 20.04
CA SER A 326 25.44 6.08 19.99
C SER A 326 26.07 6.57 18.69
N TYR A 327 25.56 7.67 18.18
CA TYR A 327 26.10 8.42 17.05
C TYR A 327 27.17 9.41 17.53
N MET A 328 28.26 9.53 16.79
CA MET A 328 29.29 10.53 17.02
C MET A 328 29.16 11.62 15.95
N ASP A 329 28.76 12.80 16.36
CA ASP A 329 28.75 13.96 15.46
C ASP A 329 30.18 14.42 15.19
N LYS A 330 30.61 14.29 13.95
CA LYS A 330 32.00 14.62 13.52
C LYS A 330 32.30 16.12 13.54
N HIS A 331 31.28 16.99 13.58
CA HIS A 331 31.43 18.44 13.60
C HIS A 331 31.55 19.00 15.01
N THR A 332 30.79 18.44 15.96
CA THR A 332 30.76 18.87 17.35
C THR A 332 31.58 17.99 18.30
N ASN A 333 31.94 16.77 17.87
CA ASN A 333 32.50 15.68 18.68
C ASN A 333 31.56 15.27 19.83
N GLU A 334 30.28 15.54 19.73
CA GLU A 334 29.26 15.12 20.67
C GLU A 334 28.83 13.69 20.39
N ARG A 335 28.60 12.91 21.44
CA ARG A 335 28.12 11.54 21.36
C ARG A 335 26.74 11.42 22.02
N PHE A 336 25.75 10.95 21.28
CA PHE A 336 24.37 10.78 21.74
C PHE A 336 23.65 9.68 20.96
N ILE A 337 22.51 9.22 21.45
CA ILE A 337 21.65 8.30 20.72
C ILE A 337 20.64 9.15 19.92
N PRO A 338 20.59 9.03 18.59
CA PRO A 338 19.65 9.78 17.76
C PRO A 338 18.19 9.40 18.07
N HIS A 339 17.31 10.37 17.90
CA HIS A 339 15.87 10.14 17.88
C HIS A 339 15.40 9.73 16.49
N VAL A 340 14.25 9.09 16.41
CA VAL A 340 13.76 8.47 15.18
C VAL A 340 12.37 9.00 14.82
N ILE A 341 12.20 9.38 13.56
CA ILE A 341 10.92 9.59 12.91
C ILE A 341 10.70 8.44 11.94
N GLU A 342 9.55 7.77 12.04
CA GLU A 342 9.19 6.59 11.26
C GLU A 342 7.99 6.90 10.35
N PRO A 343 8.20 7.20 9.09
CA PRO A 343 7.15 7.18 8.08
C PRO A 343 6.91 5.76 7.59
N THR A 344 5.67 5.30 7.68
CA THR A 344 5.24 3.95 7.24
C THR A 344 4.19 4.05 6.15
N PHE A 345 4.39 3.30 5.07
CA PHE A 345 3.48 3.22 3.92
C PHE A 345 3.06 1.75 3.72
N GLY A 346 1.82 1.42 4.03
CA GLY A 346 1.28 0.09 3.79
C GLY A 346 1.17 -0.17 2.29
N LEU A 347 2.09 -0.93 1.69
CA LEU A 347 2.10 -1.12 0.23
C LEU A 347 0.81 -1.78 -0.28
N ASP A 348 0.32 -2.82 0.39
CA ASP A 348 -0.91 -3.51 0.00
C ASP A 348 -2.15 -2.64 0.22
N ARG A 349 -2.19 -1.84 1.30
CA ARG A 349 -3.26 -0.87 1.58
C ARG A 349 -3.27 0.28 0.57
N ASN A 350 -2.10 0.84 0.21
CA ASN A 350 -1.97 1.86 -0.82
C ASN A 350 -2.38 1.32 -2.20
N LEU A 351 -1.98 0.09 -2.55
CA LEU A 351 -2.42 -0.58 -3.78
C LEU A 351 -3.94 -0.74 -3.80
N PHE A 352 -4.54 -1.11 -2.67
CA PHE A 352 -5.98 -1.25 -2.56
C PHE A 352 -6.69 0.11 -2.71
N ALA A 353 -6.18 1.16 -2.07
CA ALA A 353 -6.69 2.52 -2.23
C ALA A 353 -6.61 2.99 -3.69
N VAL A 354 -5.48 2.74 -4.38
CA VAL A 354 -5.31 3.06 -5.80
C VAL A 354 -6.30 2.30 -6.69
N LEU A 355 -6.56 1.03 -6.43
CA LEU A 355 -7.58 0.25 -7.14
C LEU A 355 -8.98 0.83 -6.91
N ALA A 356 -9.33 1.16 -5.66
CA ALA A 356 -10.63 1.73 -5.30
C ALA A 356 -10.81 3.12 -5.92
N GLU A 357 -9.78 3.99 -5.81
CA GLU A 357 -9.80 5.33 -6.37
C GLU A 357 -9.91 5.35 -7.90
N SER A 358 -9.30 4.37 -8.56
CA SER A 358 -9.25 4.33 -10.02
C SER A 358 -10.48 3.71 -10.67
N TYR A 359 -11.35 3.02 -9.92
CA TYR A 359 -12.49 2.31 -10.49
C TYR A 359 -13.56 3.29 -10.98
N ARG A 360 -14.01 3.09 -12.24
CA ARG A 360 -15.05 3.90 -12.88
C ARG A 360 -16.07 3.02 -13.59
N GLU A 361 -17.35 3.42 -13.51
CA GLU A 361 -18.45 2.86 -14.33
C GLU A 361 -19.10 3.98 -15.11
N GLU A 362 -19.21 3.82 -16.41
CA GLU A 362 -19.91 4.75 -17.32
C GLU A 362 -21.03 4.03 -18.05
N SER A 363 -22.18 4.68 -18.16
CA SER A 363 -23.25 4.20 -19.05
C SER A 363 -22.98 4.70 -20.46
N LEU A 364 -22.92 3.79 -21.43
CA LEU A 364 -22.80 4.15 -22.84
C LEU A 364 -24.20 4.56 -23.36
N GLU A 365 -24.35 5.84 -23.75
CA GLU A 365 -25.63 6.42 -24.16
C GLU A 365 -26.33 5.66 -25.31
N GLU A 366 -25.53 5.00 -26.16
CA GLU A 366 -26.04 4.30 -27.36
C GLU A 366 -26.45 2.84 -27.14
N SER A 367 -26.10 2.20 -26.02
CA SER A 367 -26.21 0.73 -25.92
C SER A 367 -26.71 0.16 -24.59
N ASN A 368 -27.21 0.92 -23.64
CA ASN A 368 -27.57 0.41 -22.28
C ASN A 368 -26.47 -0.46 -21.61
N GLU A 369 -25.27 -0.55 -22.20
CA GLU A 369 -24.15 -1.29 -21.67
C GLU A 369 -23.31 -0.39 -20.77
N LYS A 370 -22.79 -0.96 -19.68
CA LYS A 370 -21.85 -0.27 -18.80
C LYS A 370 -20.42 -0.51 -19.28
N ARG A 371 -19.64 0.55 -19.35
CA ARG A 371 -18.19 0.51 -19.50
C ARG A 371 -17.56 0.57 -18.11
N VAL A 372 -16.73 -0.42 -17.77
CA VAL A 372 -15.91 -0.44 -16.56
C VAL A 372 -14.47 -0.18 -16.95
N TYR A 373 -13.80 0.73 -16.24
CA TYR A 373 -12.38 0.98 -16.45
C TYR A 373 -11.67 1.40 -15.18
N LEU A 374 -10.34 1.22 -15.13
CA LEU A 374 -9.47 1.70 -14.06
C LEU A 374 -8.69 2.92 -14.53
N SER A 375 -8.96 4.09 -13.94
CA SER A 375 -8.36 5.38 -14.32
C SER A 375 -7.00 5.61 -13.65
N PHE A 376 -6.10 4.62 -13.67
CA PHE A 376 -4.75 4.75 -13.13
C PHE A 376 -3.97 5.91 -13.75
N LYS A 377 -3.15 6.59 -12.94
CA LYS A 377 -2.07 7.40 -13.49
C LYS A 377 -1.17 6.53 -14.37
N LYS A 378 -0.63 7.10 -15.43
CA LYS A 378 0.17 6.33 -16.41
C LYS A 378 1.38 5.65 -15.78
N GLU A 379 2.01 6.26 -14.76
CA GLU A 379 3.16 5.72 -14.04
C GLU A 379 2.79 4.48 -13.21
N VAL A 380 1.59 4.48 -12.66
CA VAL A 380 1.04 3.42 -11.82
C VAL A 380 0.51 2.25 -12.63
N ALA A 381 -0.03 2.50 -13.84
CA ALA A 381 -0.70 1.50 -14.68
C ALA A 381 0.16 0.24 -14.92
N PRO A 382 -0.39 -0.97 -14.73
CA PRO A 382 0.35 -2.23 -14.90
C PRO A 382 0.76 -2.49 -16.35
N VAL A 383 0.02 -1.93 -17.30
CA VAL A 383 0.32 -1.95 -18.75
C VAL A 383 0.31 -0.52 -19.26
N ARG A 384 1.39 -0.09 -19.90
CA ARG A 384 1.55 1.28 -20.39
C ARG A 384 0.81 1.51 -21.72
N VAL A 385 0.90 0.56 -22.64
CA VAL A 385 0.35 0.65 -23.98
C VAL A 385 -0.11 -0.73 -24.44
N ALA A 386 -1.23 -0.77 -25.17
CA ALA A 386 -1.66 -1.96 -25.88
C ALA A 386 -1.63 -1.73 -27.39
N VAL A 387 -1.19 -2.73 -28.16
CA VAL A 387 -1.09 -2.65 -29.63
C VAL A 387 -1.98 -3.71 -30.26
N PHE A 388 -2.82 -3.31 -31.22
CA PHE A 388 -3.77 -4.16 -31.90
C PHE A 388 -3.65 -4.06 -33.41
N PRO A 389 -3.64 -5.17 -34.19
CA PRO A 389 -4.04 -5.12 -35.57
C PRO A 389 -5.56 -4.95 -35.66
N LEU A 390 -6.10 -4.08 -36.52
CA LEU A 390 -7.55 -3.93 -36.68
C LEU A 390 -8.22 -5.29 -36.99
N LEU A 391 -7.61 -6.05 -37.89
CA LEU A 391 -8.08 -7.37 -38.29
C LEU A 391 -6.98 -8.43 -38.17
N LYS A 392 -7.20 -9.48 -37.37
CA LYS A 392 -6.25 -10.58 -37.16
C LYS A 392 -6.02 -11.49 -38.40
N ASN A 393 -6.96 -11.50 -39.33
CA ASN A 393 -6.91 -12.30 -40.57
C ASN A 393 -6.26 -11.56 -41.76
N LYS A 394 -5.62 -10.43 -41.52
CA LYS A 394 -4.86 -9.66 -42.50
C LYS A 394 -3.38 -9.66 -42.13
N PRO A 395 -2.54 -10.53 -42.74
CA PRO A 395 -1.14 -10.70 -42.38
C PRO A 395 -0.35 -9.38 -42.31
N ALA A 396 -0.51 -8.49 -43.29
CA ALA A 396 0.20 -7.21 -43.35
C ALA A 396 -0.10 -6.31 -42.11
N LEU A 397 -1.36 -6.28 -41.65
CA LEU A 397 -1.72 -5.54 -40.43
C LEU A 397 -1.10 -6.17 -39.19
N VAL A 398 -1.09 -7.50 -39.08
CA VAL A 398 -0.51 -8.23 -37.94
C VAL A 398 0.98 -8.04 -37.92
N GLU A 399 1.68 -8.12 -39.02
CA GLU A 399 3.13 -7.91 -39.13
C GLU A 399 3.50 -6.47 -38.71
N LYS A 400 2.81 -5.48 -39.26
CA LYS A 400 3.03 -4.07 -38.87
C LYS A 400 2.74 -3.81 -37.40
N ALA A 401 1.66 -4.41 -36.88
CA ALA A 401 1.35 -4.31 -35.46
C ALA A 401 2.43 -4.97 -34.57
N ARG A 402 3.02 -6.08 -34.97
CA ARG A 402 4.15 -6.73 -34.28
C ARG A 402 5.41 -5.88 -34.33
N GLU A 403 5.68 -5.20 -35.44
CA GLU A 403 6.80 -4.25 -35.55
C GLU A 403 6.63 -3.11 -34.56
N VAL A 404 5.47 -2.44 -34.52
CA VAL A 404 5.15 -1.34 -33.60
C VAL A 404 5.19 -1.83 -32.14
N PHE A 405 4.58 -2.97 -31.85
CA PHE A 405 4.63 -3.60 -30.52
C PHE A 405 6.08 -3.82 -30.06
N SER A 406 6.94 -4.38 -30.93
CA SER A 406 8.33 -4.67 -30.56
C SER A 406 9.13 -3.40 -30.27
N SER A 407 8.87 -2.34 -31.03
CA SER A 407 9.48 -1.02 -30.80
C SER A 407 9.05 -0.42 -29.47
N LEU A 408 7.74 -0.34 -29.22
CA LEU A 408 7.20 0.20 -27.97
C LEU A 408 7.59 -0.64 -26.75
N LYS A 409 7.67 -1.96 -26.88
CA LYS A 409 8.10 -2.86 -25.80
C LYS A 409 9.54 -2.63 -25.37
N LYS A 410 10.44 -2.33 -26.31
CA LYS A 410 11.83 -1.95 -25.96
C LYS A 410 11.90 -0.65 -25.18
N GLN A 411 11.01 0.28 -25.45
CA GLN A 411 11.00 1.60 -24.82
C GLN A 411 10.28 1.61 -23.48
N TYR A 412 9.09 0.98 -23.39
CA TYR A 412 8.22 1.07 -22.20
C TYR A 412 8.21 -0.19 -21.34
N GLY A 413 8.78 -1.31 -21.82
CA GLY A 413 8.81 -2.59 -21.12
C GLY A 413 7.44 -3.27 -21.03
N ARG A 414 6.46 -2.63 -20.43
CA ARG A 414 5.11 -3.17 -20.16
C ARG A 414 4.13 -2.79 -21.26
N VAL A 415 4.26 -3.44 -22.40
CA VAL A 415 3.38 -3.31 -23.56
C VAL A 415 2.74 -4.65 -23.84
N VAL A 416 1.46 -4.67 -24.20
CA VAL A 416 0.73 -5.88 -24.59
C VAL A 416 0.35 -5.84 -26.06
N PHE A 417 0.32 -7.01 -26.68
CA PHE A 417 -0.20 -7.23 -28.01
C PHE A 417 -1.45 -8.08 -27.91
N ASP A 418 -2.56 -7.63 -28.53
CA ASP A 418 -3.81 -8.39 -28.48
C ASP A 418 -4.48 -8.40 -29.87
N ASP A 419 -4.67 -9.58 -30.41
CA ASP A 419 -5.40 -9.82 -31.69
C ASP A 419 -6.65 -10.69 -31.50
N ASN A 420 -7.05 -10.97 -30.26
CA ASN A 420 -8.13 -11.86 -29.93
C ASN A 420 -9.51 -11.15 -29.89
N GLY A 421 -10.47 -11.69 -30.60
CA GLY A 421 -11.81 -11.12 -30.70
C GLY A 421 -11.88 -9.87 -31.63
N ASN A 422 -12.97 -9.12 -31.56
CA ASN A 422 -13.12 -7.85 -32.28
C ASN A 422 -12.45 -6.69 -31.52
N ILE A 423 -12.26 -5.57 -32.23
CA ILE A 423 -11.54 -4.41 -31.71
C ILE A 423 -12.21 -3.82 -30.41
N GLY A 424 -13.54 -3.75 -30.37
CA GLY A 424 -14.28 -3.25 -29.22
C GLY A 424 -14.04 -4.10 -27.95
N LYS A 425 -13.97 -5.44 -28.08
CA LYS A 425 -13.65 -6.34 -26.98
C LYS A 425 -12.20 -6.15 -26.49
N ARG A 426 -11.26 -5.83 -27.39
CA ARG A 426 -9.86 -5.54 -27.01
C ARG A 426 -9.77 -4.25 -26.21
N TYR A 427 -10.44 -3.18 -26.67
CA TYR A 427 -10.50 -1.93 -25.90
C TYR A 427 -11.09 -2.14 -24.51
N ARG A 428 -12.23 -2.85 -24.38
CA ARG A 428 -12.84 -3.15 -23.07
C ARG A 428 -11.89 -3.89 -22.12
N ARG A 429 -11.13 -4.87 -22.64
CA ARG A 429 -10.12 -5.58 -21.82
C ARG A 429 -9.06 -4.64 -21.28
N GLN A 430 -8.61 -3.69 -22.11
CA GLN A 430 -7.59 -2.72 -21.69
C GLN A 430 -8.16 -1.65 -20.77
N ASP A 431 -9.40 -1.22 -20.98
CA ASP A 431 -10.12 -0.33 -20.08
C ASP A 431 -10.20 -0.95 -18.68
N GLU A 432 -10.63 -2.20 -18.54
CA GLU A 432 -10.77 -2.90 -17.26
C GLU A 432 -9.44 -3.15 -16.52
N ILE A 433 -8.31 -3.16 -17.21
CA ILE A 433 -6.98 -3.30 -16.60
C ILE A 433 -6.23 -1.97 -16.47
N GLY A 434 -6.88 -0.88 -16.89
CA GLY A 434 -6.37 0.47 -16.71
C GLY A 434 -5.24 0.87 -17.66
N THR A 435 -5.14 0.29 -18.85
CA THR A 435 -4.14 0.67 -19.85
C THR A 435 -4.43 2.07 -20.39
N PRO A 436 -3.53 3.07 -20.23
CA PRO A 436 -3.81 4.45 -20.61
C PRO A 436 -4.06 4.63 -22.12
N HIS A 437 -3.29 3.95 -22.95
CA HIS A 437 -3.34 4.14 -24.40
C HIS A 437 -3.41 2.82 -25.16
N CYS A 438 -4.28 2.78 -26.18
CA CYS A 438 -4.37 1.68 -27.13
C CYS A 438 -4.01 2.14 -28.53
N VAL A 439 -3.04 1.49 -29.16
CA VAL A 439 -2.58 1.77 -30.53
C VAL A 439 -3.18 0.74 -31.47
N THR A 440 -3.93 1.19 -32.47
CA THR A 440 -4.54 0.33 -33.50
C THR A 440 -3.87 0.55 -34.84
N ILE A 441 -3.47 -0.57 -35.44
CA ILE A 441 -2.89 -0.64 -36.78
C ILE A 441 -3.99 -1.04 -37.74
N ASP A 442 -4.30 -0.20 -38.71
CA ASP A 442 -5.35 -0.34 -39.69
C ASP A 442 -4.81 -0.24 -41.14
N PHE A 443 -5.69 -0.17 -42.14
CA PHE A 443 -5.26 -0.14 -43.53
C PHE A 443 -4.54 1.17 -43.86
N ASP A 444 -5.01 2.30 -43.37
CA ASP A 444 -4.34 3.61 -43.60
C ASP A 444 -2.91 3.59 -43.08
N THR A 445 -2.65 2.83 -41.96
CA THR A 445 -1.30 2.66 -41.41
C THR A 445 -0.31 2.10 -42.44
N LEU A 446 -0.77 1.22 -43.33
CA LEU A 446 0.08 0.63 -44.39
C LEU A 446 0.42 1.63 -45.49
N ASP A 447 -0.47 2.60 -45.72
CA ASP A 447 -0.35 3.57 -46.81
C ASP A 447 0.43 4.84 -46.35
N ASP A 448 0.14 5.37 -45.16
CA ASP A 448 0.64 6.68 -44.70
C ASP A 448 1.53 6.65 -43.44
N ASN A 449 1.77 5.44 -42.89
CA ASN A 449 2.53 5.26 -41.63
C ASN A 449 1.96 6.05 -40.46
N THR A 450 0.66 6.22 -40.35
CA THR A 450 -0.04 6.73 -39.17
C THR A 450 -0.75 5.61 -38.41
N VAL A 451 -1.04 5.80 -37.13
CA VAL A 451 -1.78 4.83 -36.31
C VAL A 451 -2.89 5.55 -35.54
N THR A 452 -3.92 4.81 -35.16
CA THR A 452 -4.95 5.32 -34.28
C THR A 452 -4.50 5.09 -32.82
N VAL A 453 -4.42 6.17 -32.04
CA VAL A 453 -4.19 6.13 -30.58
C VAL A 453 -5.50 6.44 -29.88
N ARG A 454 -5.97 5.50 -29.05
CA ARG A 454 -7.15 5.71 -28.21
C ARG A 454 -6.73 6.00 -26.79
N ASP A 455 -7.22 7.10 -26.26
CA ASP A 455 -7.11 7.46 -24.85
C ASP A 455 -8.18 6.72 -24.04
N ARG A 456 -7.79 6.11 -22.91
CA ARG A 456 -8.67 5.35 -22.03
C ARG A 456 -9.73 6.23 -21.37
N ASP A 457 -9.36 7.38 -20.84
CA ASP A 457 -10.25 8.17 -19.98
C ASP A 457 -11.35 8.86 -20.76
N THR A 458 -11.02 9.37 -21.93
CA THR A 458 -11.96 10.09 -22.81
C THR A 458 -12.62 9.20 -23.86
N GLY A 459 -12.03 8.03 -24.15
CA GLY A 459 -12.44 7.17 -25.27
C GLY A 459 -12.12 7.77 -26.65
N LYS A 460 -11.55 8.98 -26.74
CA LYS A 460 -11.20 9.63 -28.01
C LYS A 460 -10.10 8.87 -28.74
N GLN A 461 -10.14 8.96 -30.06
CA GLN A 461 -9.19 8.33 -30.95
C GLN A 461 -8.58 9.39 -31.87
N ASP A 462 -7.26 9.51 -31.80
CA ASP A 462 -6.50 10.46 -32.61
C ASP A 462 -5.59 9.73 -33.60
N ARG A 463 -5.38 10.32 -34.77
CA ARG A 463 -4.48 9.79 -35.79
C ARG A 463 -3.08 10.38 -35.56
N VAL A 464 -2.08 9.53 -35.36
CA VAL A 464 -0.71 9.92 -34.98
C VAL A 464 0.29 9.27 -35.94
N ALA A 465 1.26 10.04 -36.45
CA ALA A 465 2.35 9.49 -37.24
C ALA A 465 3.26 8.58 -36.40
N LEU A 466 3.68 7.42 -36.95
CA LEU A 466 4.54 6.48 -36.21
C LEU A 466 5.81 7.11 -35.64
N LYS A 467 6.40 8.10 -36.33
CA LYS A 467 7.57 8.84 -35.85
C LYS A 467 7.31 9.73 -34.61
N GLU A 468 6.04 10.11 -34.39
CA GLU A 468 5.59 10.96 -33.29
C GLU A 468 4.93 10.14 -32.17
N LEU A 469 4.76 8.83 -32.37
CA LEU A 469 4.01 7.96 -31.47
C LEU A 469 4.55 7.98 -30.03
N THR A 470 5.86 7.97 -29.85
CA THR A 470 6.50 8.08 -28.51
C THR A 470 6.09 9.35 -27.79
N GLN A 471 6.08 10.49 -28.50
CA GLN A 471 5.68 11.76 -27.91
C GLN A 471 4.18 11.78 -27.58
N ALA A 472 3.34 11.19 -28.41
CA ALA A 472 1.90 11.10 -28.17
C ALA A 472 1.53 10.17 -27.01
N LEU A 473 2.40 9.22 -26.64
CA LEU A 473 2.21 8.28 -25.53
C LEU A 473 2.89 8.75 -24.20
N SER A 474 3.64 9.83 -24.24
CA SER A 474 4.30 10.44 -23.07
C SER A 474 3.31 11.24 -22.25
#